data_2b53c7eff5eba8a0342bdfa672396b99
#
_entry.id   2b53c7eff5eba8a0342bdfa672396b99
#
_cell.length_a   1.000
_cell.length_b   1.000
_cell.length_c   1.000
_cell.angle_alpha   90.00
_cell.angle_beta   90.00
_cell.angle_gamma   90.00
#
_symmetry.space_group_name_H-M   'P 1'
#
loop_
_entity.id
_entity.type
_entity.pdbx_description
1 polymer ?
#
loop_
_entity_poly.entity_id
_entity_poly.type
_entity_poly.pdbx_seq_one_letter_code
_entity_poly.pdbx_strand_id
1 'polypeptide(L)'
;LYYHLRVTRFDAVIVGATALSAVAISIEFCILIGVVMSSLLTVRRAGRMLLTEFTITPDGAIRERFPADSRCNRLLIYGLEGEMFFGASAALESHFQQIEQRIDQHTRAVVLRLKRARNADAAGMILLKEFVDRVQARGVHVLLCGVRRDLAHRMETTGLNVSIRTPI
;
A
#
# COMPACT_ATOMS: atom_id res chain seq x y z
N LEU A 1 22.24 -28.29 2.51
CA LEU A 1 20.80 -28.64 2.48
C LEU A 1 20.06 -28.15 3.73
N TYR A 2 20.64 -28.24 4.91
CA TYR A 2 20.05 -27.84 6.19
C TYR A 2 19.81 -26.30 6.34
N TYR A 3 20.55 -25.49 5.61
CA TYR A 3 20.46 -24.03 5.73
C TYR A 3 19.24 -23.43 5.00
N HIS A 4 18.75 -24.09 3.95
CA HIS A 4 17.58 -23.64 3.19
C HIS A 4 16.23 -23.96 3.84
N LEU A 5 16.17 -24.95 4.72
CA LEU A 5 14.93 -25.33 5.42
C LEU A 5 14.43 -24.31 6.44
N ARG A 6 15.24 -23.31 6.79
CA ARG A 6 14.89 -22.25 7.74
C ARG A 6 14.37 -20.97 7.12
N VAL A 7 14.42 -20.85 5.79
CA VAL A 7 14.19 -19.54 5.14
C VAL A 7 12.71 -19.17 5.10
N THR A 8 11.80 -20.08 4.87
CA THR A 8 10.36 -19.89 5.15
C THR A 8 9.64 -21.25 5.08
N ARG A 9 8.66 -21.48 5.96
CA ARG A 9 7.80 -22.68 5.91
C ARG A 9 7.08 -22.83 4.55
N PHE A 10 6.89 -21.74 3.85
CA PHE A 10 6.28 -21.70 2.52
C PHE A 10 7.20 -22.24 1.41
N ASP A 11 8.48 -21.93 1.44
CA ASP A 11 9.44 -22.44 0.46
C ASP A 11 9.59 -23.96 0.60
N ALA A 12 9.55 -24.47 1.84
CA ALA A 12 9.56 -25.91 2.10
C ALA A 12 8.30 -26.62 1.56
N VAL A 13 7.13 -25.97 1.64
CA VAL A 13 5.88 -26.50 1.07
C VAL A 13 5.95 -26.55 -0.45
N ILE A 14 6.51 -25.53 -1.10
CA ILE A 14 6.68 -25.53 -2.57
C ILE A 14 7.61 -26.66 -3.00
N VAL A 15 8.77 -26.79 -2.36
CA VAL A 15 9.72 -27.85 -2.68
C VAL A 15 9.10 -29.23 -2.46
N GLY A 16 8.38 -29.42 -1.36
CA GLY A 16 7.68 -30.68 -1.07
C GLY A 16 6.58 -31.04 -2.07
N ALA A 17 5.75 -30.05 -2.43
CA ALA A 17 4.68 -30.22 -3.41
C ALA A 17 5.24 -30.52 -4.81
N THR A 18 6.31 -29.82 -5.20
CA THR A 18 6.98 -30.04 -6.50
C THR A 18 7.64 -31.41 -6.56
N ALA A 19 8.31 -31.85 -5.49
CA ALA A 19 8.94 -33.16 -5.41
C ALA A 19 7.90 -34.29 -5.43
N LEU A 20 6.78 -34.13 -4.70
CA LEU A 20 5.70 -35.10 -4.66
C LEU A 20 5.01 -35.27 -6.02
N SER A 21 4.75 -34.15 -6.72
CA SER A 21 4.16 -34.15 -8.04
C SER A 21 5.11 -34.70 -9.11
N ALA A 22 6.44 -34.57 -8.95
CA ALA A 22 7.44 -35.16 -9.84
C ALA A 22 7.39 -36.71 -9.83
N VAL A 23 7.06 -37.27 -8.69
CA VAL A 23 6.98 -38.75 -8.53
C VAL A 23 5.60 -39.27 -8.95
N ALA A 24 4.54 -38.48 -8.76
CA ALA A 24 3.15 -38.96 -8.88
C ALA A 24 2.50 -38.69 -10.25
N ILE A 25 2.95 -37.67 -11.01
CA ILE A 25 2.18 -37.24 -12.19
C ILE A 25 3.08 -37.21 -13.44
N SER A 26 3.77 -36.16 -13.71
CA SER A 26 4.79 -36.05 -14.76
C SER A 26 5.61 -34.78 -14.54
N ILE A 27 6.79 -34.75 -15.13
CA ILE A 27 7.73 -33.66 -14.95
C ILE A 27 7.18 -32.31 -15.46
N GLU A 28 6.32 -32.34 -16.49
CA GLU A 28 5.68 -31.17 -17.08
C GLU A 28 4.71 -30.49 -16.10
N PHE A 29 3.89 -31.29 -15.41
CA PHE A 29 2.98 -30.78 -14.39
C PHE A 29 3.71 -30.23 -13.16
N CYS A 30 4.87 -30.78 -12.82
CA CYS A 30 5.68 -30.25 -11.73
C CYS A 30 6.21 -28.86 -12.02
N ILE A 31 6.67 -28.62 -13.24
CA ILE A 31 7.12 -27.29 -13.68
C ILE A 31 5.95 -26.30 -13.62
N LEU A 32 4.79 -26.68 -14.15
CA LEU A 32 3.60 -25.83 -14.15
C LEU A 32 3.17 -25.48 -12.71
N ILE A 33 3.06 -26.46 -11.83
CA ILE A 33 2.70 -26.25 -10.42
C ILE A 33 3.73 -25.34 -9.73
N GLY A 34 5.02 -25.57 -9.94
CA GLY A 34 6.09 -24.76 -9.39
C GLY A 34 6.01 -23.28 -9.83
N VAL A 35 5.76 -23.04 -11.11
CA VAL A 35 5.61 -21.68 -11.67
C VAL A 35 4.37 -20.99 -11.10
N VAL A 36 3.22 -21.66 -11.08
CA VAL A 36 1.98 -21.11 -10.54
C VAL A 36 2.11 -20.77 -9.05
N MET A 37 2.63 -21.69 -8.25
CA MET A 37 2.84 -21.48 -6.81
C MET A 37 3.83 -20.35 -6.54
N SER A 38 4.93 -20.30 -7.25
CA SER A 38 5.93 -19.24 -7.13
C SER A 38 5.34 -17.87 -7.51
N SER A 39 4.57 -17.80 -8.59
CA SER A 39 3.90 -16.58 -9.04
C SER A 39 2.89 -16.07 -8.01
N LEU A 40 2.03 -16.95 -7.48
CA LEU A 40 1.03 -16.58 -6.46
C LEU A 40 1.68 -16.05 -5.19
N LEU A 41 2.79 -16.64 -4.75
CA LEU A 41 3.50 -16.17 -3.56
C LEU A 41 4.22 -14.84 -3.79
N THR A 42 4.78 -14.64 -4.99
CA THR A 42 5.42 -13.38 -5.36
C THR A 42 4.42 -12.24 -5.38
N VAL A 43 3.24 -12.44 -5.99
CA VAL A 43 2.16 -11.43 -6.01
C VAL A 43 1.70 -11.10 -4.58
N ARG A 44 1.49 -12.09 -3.72
CA ARG A 44 1.12 -11.85 -2.32
C ARG A 44 2.19 -11.09 -1.53
N ARG A 45 3.47 -11.34 -1.82
CA ARG A 45 4.58 -10.66 -1.14
C ARG A 45 4.75 -9.23 -1.63
N ALA A 46 4.58 -8.99 -2.93
CA ALA A 46 4.65 -7.66 -3.54
C ALA A 46 3.47 -6.76 -3.13
N GLY A 47 2.29 -7.33 -2.89
CA GLY A 47 1.08 -6.61 -2.50
C GLY A 47 1.06 -6.07 -1.06
N ARG A 48 2.17 -6.12 -0.32
CA ARG A 48 2.22 -5.55 1.03
C ARG A 48 2.37 -4.05 0.96
N MET A 49 1.36 -3.34 1.46
CA MET A 49 1.41 -1.90 1.70
C MET A 49 1.44 -1.63 3.20
N LEU A 50 2.13 -0.56 3.58
CA LEU A 50 2.20 -0.10 4.96
C LEU A 50 1.54 1.27 5.05
N LEU A 51 0.70 1.45 6.06
CA LEU A 51 0.10 2.72 6.43
C LEU A 51 0.69 3.15 7.78
N THR A 52 1.37 4.29 7.79
CA THR A 52 1.97 4.86 9.00
C THR A 52 1.29 6.17 9.35
N GLU A 53 0.81 6.30 10.58
CA GLU A 53 0.26 7.55 11.11
C GLU A 53 1.41 8.46 11.57
N PHE A 54 1.35 9.75 11.22
CA PHE A 54 2.33 10.74 11.63
C PHE A 54 1.68 11.78 12.54
N THR A 55 2.49 12.37 13.40
CA THR A 55 2.11 13.48 14.26
C THR A 55 3.07 14.66 14.10
N ILE A 56 2.58 15.86 14.43
CA ILE A 56 3.40 17.07 14.50
C ILE A 56 3.81 17.25 15.95
N THR A 57 5.10 17.32 16.18
CA THR A 57 5.67 17.59 17.50
C THR A 57 5.55 19.09 17.84
N PRO A 58 5.65 19.50 19.12
CA PRO A 58 5.54 20.91 19.52
C PRO A 58 6.59 21.83 18.85
N ASP A 59 7.72 21.30 18.46
CA ASP A 59 8.79 21.95 17.70
C ASP A 59 8.50 22.05 16.18
N GLY A 60 7.33 21.56 15.73
CA GLY A 60 6.91 21.60 14.33
C GLY A 60 7.46 20.47 13.46
N ALA A 61 8.22 19.52 14.00
CA ALA A 61 8.71 18.39 13.23
C ALA A 61 7.63 17.33 13.03
N ILE A 62 7.67 16.66 11.88
CA ILE A 62 6.77 15.55 11.57
C ILE A 62 7.50 14.23 11.85
N ARG A 63 6.96 13.43 12.76
CA ARG A 63 7.48 12.10 13.09
C ARG A 63 6.37 11.06 13.10
N GLU A 64 6.77 9.81 13.05
CA GLU A 64 5.83 8.70 13.26
C GLU A 64 5.17 8.82 14.62
N ARG A 65 3.86 8.56 14.64
CA ARG A 65 3.07 8.64 15.86
C ARG A 65 3.27 7.36 16.70
N PHE A 66 3.63 7.53 17.97
CA PHE A 66 3.63 6.44 18.94
C PHE A 66 2.26 6.35 19.67
N PRO A 67 1.92 5.18 20.25
CA PRO A 67 0.66 5.00 20.97
C PRO A 67 0.41 5.99 22.10
N ALA A 68 1.49 6.48 22.73
CA ALA A 68 1.44 7.46 23.82
C ALA A 68 1.24 8.91 23.38
N ASP A 69 1.37 9.20 22.07
CA ASP A 69 1.24 10.57 21.58
C ASP A 69 -0.23 11.01 21.53
N SER A 70 -0.46 12.28 21.85
CA SER A 70 -1.77 12.91 21.69
C SER A 70 -2.19 12.89 20.23
N ARG A 71 -3.47 12.64 20.00
CA ARG A 71 -4.04 12.61 18.65
C ARG A 71 -4.55 13.97 18.25
N CYS A 72 -4.17 14.43 17.08
CA CYS A 72 -4.78 15.61 16.46
C CYS A 72 -5.95 15.16 15.58
N ASN A 73 -7.20 15.48 15.98
CA ASN A 73 -8.37 15.12 15.18
C ASN A 73 -8.63 16.09 14.03
N ARG A 74 -8.04 17.30 14.06
CA ARG A 74 -8.25 18.32 13.01
C ARG A 74 -7.44 18.05 11.76
N LEU A 75 -6.27 17.46 11.90
CA LEU A 75 -5.34 17.16 10.81
C LEU A 75 -4.84 15.73 10.95
N LEU A 76 -5.19 14.90 10.01
CA LEU A 76 -4.74 13.52 9.95
C LEU A 76 -3.59 13.42 8.93
N ILE A 77 -2.46 12.87 9.34
CA ILE A 77 -1.29 12.73 8.48
C ILE A 77 -0.93 11.25 8.39
N TYR A 78 -0.98 10.71 7.18
CA TYR A 78 -0.63 9.33 6.91
C TYR A 78 0.45 9.21 5.84
N GLY A 79 1.36 8.27 6.01
CA GLY A 79 2.31 7.86 5.00
C GLY A 79 1.90 6.52 4.42
N LEU A 80 1.85 6.45 3.10
CA LEU A 80 1.59 5.22 2.37
C LEU A 80 2.91 4.73 1.75
N GLU A 81 3.28 3.49 2.07
CA GLU A 81 4.53 2.89 1.62
C GLU A 81 4.25 1.55 0.93
N GLY A 82 4.88 1.33 -0.20
CA GLY A 82 4.74 0.09 -0.98
C GLY A 82 4.41 0.33 -2.44
N GLU A 83 4.02 -0.74 -3.11
CA GLU A 83 3.66 -0.69 -4.53
C GLU A 83 2.15 -0.59 -4.71
N MET A 84 1.71 0.45 -5.43
CA MET A 84 0.29 0.74 -5.70
C MET A 84 -0.18 0.05 -6.98
N PHE A 85 -0.19 -1.27 -7.01
CA PHE A 85 -0.59 -2.04 -8.18
C PHE A 85 -1.80 -2.95 -7.86
N PHE A 86 -2.38 -3.54 -8.87
CA PHE A 86 -3.56 -4.41 -8.72
C PHE A 86 -3.44 -5.44 -7.60
N GLY A 87 -2.27 -6.10 -7.45
CA GLY A 87 -2.04 -7.09 -6.39
C GLY A 87 -2.07 -6.53 -4.97
N ALA A 88 -1.97 -5.22 -4.80
CA ALA A 88 -2.06 -4.52 -3.52
C ALA A 88 -3.43 -3.87 -3.27
N SER A 89 -4.38 -3.98 -4.21
CA SER A 89 -5.67 -3.26 -4.16
C SER A 89 -6.46 -3.51 -2.88
N ALA A 90 -6.52 -4.74 -2.40
CA ALA A 90 -7.22 -5.08 -1.16
C ALA A 90 -6.58 -4.43 0.07
N ALA A 91 -5.24 -4.39 0.14
CA ALA A 91 -4.51 -3.73 1.22
C ALA A 91 -4.69 -2.20 1.15
N LEU A 92 -4.61 -1.63 -0.05
CA LEU A 92 -4.80 -0.20 -0.29
C LEU A 92 -6.21 0.25 0.12
N GLU A 93 -7.24 -0.47 -0.29
CA GLU A 93 -8.63 -0.19 0.09
C GLU A 93 -8.84 -0.29 1.60
N SER A 94 -8.31 -1.34 2.23
CA SER A 94 -8.36 -1.49 3.70
C SER A 94 -7.71 -0.30 4.42
N HIS A 95 -6.58 0.20 3.92
CA HIS A 95 -5.92 1.37 4.49
C HIS A 95 -6.74 2.65 4.29
N PHE A 96 -7.35 2.85 3.13
CA PHE A 96 -8.23 3.99 2.90
C PHE A 96 -9.45 3.96 3.81
N GLN A 97 -10.08 2.80 3.99
CA GLN A 97 -11.18 2.62 4.94
C GLN A 97 -10.75 2.93 6.39
N GLN A 98 -9.55 2.52 6.80
CA GLN A 98 -9.01 2.87 8.13
C GLN A 98 -8.86 4.38 8.30
N ILE A 99 -8.40 5.11 7.27
CA ILE A 99 -8.31 6.57 7.31
C ILE A 99 -9.71 7.17 7.40
N GLU A 100 -10.66 6.71 6.58
CA GLU A 100 -12.03 7.21 6.55
C GLU A 100 -12.78 7.02 7.87
N GLN A 101 -12.55 5.90 8.56
CA GLN A 101 -13.11 5.63 9.90
C GLN A 101 -12.57 6.59 10.98
N ARG A 102 -11.43 7.23 10.72
CA ARG A 102 -10.81 8.19 11.64
C ARG A 102 -11.29 9.62 11.42
N ILE A 103 -11.97 9.88 10.31
CA ILE A 103 -12.52 11.19 9.99
C ILE A 103 -13.78 11.43 10.83
N ASP A 104 -13.71 12.45 11.67
CA ASP A 104 -14.82 12.92 12.51
C ASP A 104 -15.25 14.35 12.10
N GLN A 105 -16.24 14.91 12.81
CA GLN A 105 -16.77 16.26 12.58
C GLN A 105 -15.72 17.39 12.81
N HIS A 106 -14.63 17.10 13.49
CA HIS A 106 -13.55 18.04 13.75
C HIS A 106 -12.45 17.99 12.71
N THR A 107 -12.42 16.94 11.89
CA THR A 107 -11.39 16.75 10.87
C THR A 107 -11.55 17.77 9.75
N ARG A 108 -10.50 18.54 9.47
CA ARG A 108 -10.45 19.54 8.42
C ARG A 108 -9.65 19.12 7.21
N ALA A 109 -8.60 18.35 7.44
CA ALA A 109 -7.75 17.92 6.35
C ALA A 109 -7.12 16.53 6.63
N VAL A 110 -6.91 15.80 5.55
CA VAL A 110 -6.12 14.57 5.50
C VAL A 110 -4.90 14.81 4.61
N VAL A 111 -3.72 14.61 5.14
CA VAL A 111 -2.46 14.67 4.39
C VAL A 111 -1.99 13.25 4.13
N LEU A 112 -1.83 12.91 2.86
CA LEU A 112 -1.32 11.62 2.43
C LEU A 112 0.08 11.80 1.82
N ARG A 113 1.09 11.22 2.49
CA ARG A 113 2.49 11.23 2.03
C ARG A 113 2.73 10.02 1.14
N LEU A 114 3.07 10.27 -0.12
CA LEU A 114 3.27 9.25 -1.16
C LEU A 114 4.75 9.09 -1.55
N LYS A 115 5.69 9.61 -0.72
CA LYS A 115 7.13 9.58 -1.02
C LYS A 115 7.67 8.17 -1.27
N ARG A 116 7.10 7.18 -0.58
CA ARG A 116 7.48 5.77 -0.68
C ARG A 116 6.47 4.90 -1.42
N ALA A 117 5.42 5.50 -1.98
CA ALA A 117 4.51 4.84 -2.88
C ALA A 117 5.14 4.74 -4.28
N ARG A 118 5.09 3.56 -4.89
CA ARG A 118 5.75 3.26 -6.16
C ARG A 118 4.81 2.50 -7.09
N ASN A 119 5.17 2.50 -8.39
CA ASN A 119 4.56 1.62 -9.40
C ASN A 119 3.02 1.66 -9.41
N ALA A 120 2.43 2.87 -9.27
CA ALA A 120 0.99 3.01 -9.36
C ALA A 120 0.52 2.64 -10.77
N ASP A 121 -0.28 1.58 -10.85
CA ASP A 121 -1.00 1.22 -12.06
C ASP A 121 -2.41 1.86 -12.12
N ALA A 122 -3.19 1.53 -13.13
CA ALA A 122 -4.54 2.06 -13.28
C ALA A 122 -5.45 1.72 -12.07
N ALA A 123 -5.32 0.50 -11.52
CA ALA A 123 -6.13 0.07 -10.38
C ALA A 123 -5.81 0.87 -9.11
N GLY A 124 -4.52 1.05 -8.80
CA GLY A 124 -4.09 1.87 -7.67
C GLY A 124 -4.51 3.34 -7.81
N MET A 125 -4.48 3.87 -9.05
CA MET A 125 -4.91 5.24 -9.32
C MET A 125 -6.42 5.43 -9.16
N ILE A 126 -7.23 4.48 -9.60
CA ILE A 126 -8.70 4.50 -9.43
C ILE A 126 -9.04 4.50 -7.94
N LEU A 127 -8.46 3.60 -7.15
CA LEU A 127 -8.70 3.52 -5.71
C LEU A 127 -8.30 4.80 -4.98
N LEU A 128 -7.15 5.40 -5.36
CA LEU A 128 -6.72 6.68 -4.79
C LEU A 128 -7.71 7.79 -5.13
N LYS A 129 -8.18 7.85 -6.37
CA LYS A 129 -9.18 8.83 -6.80
C LYS A 129 -10.48 8.67 -6.03
N GLU A 130 -11.01 7.47 -5.95
CA GLU A 130 -12.24 7.18 -5.21
C GLU A 130 -12.13 7.55 -3.73
N PHE A 131 -11.01 7.26 -3.09
CA PHE A 131 -10.73 7.67 -1.72
C PHE A 131 -10.77 9.21 -1.59
N VAL A 132 -10.09 9.92 -2.48
CA VAL A 132 -10.07 11.39 -2.47
C VAL A 132 -11.48 11.94 -2.64
N ASP A 133 -12.24 11.45 -3.60
CA ASP A 133 -13.61 11.87 -3.89
C ASP A 133 -14.53 11.63 -2.68
N ARG A 134 -14.43 10.46 -2.02
CA ARG A 134 -15.21 10.14 -0.81
C ARG A 134 -14.89 11.06 0.36
N VAL A 135 -13.61 11.36 0.57
CA VAL A 135 -13.17 12.25 1.68
C VAL A 135 -13.59 13.70 1.41
N GLN A 136 -13.42 14.18 0.19
CA GLN A 136 -13.84 15.52 -0.21
C GLN A 136 -15.36 15.71 -0.14
N ALA A 137 -16.14 14.69 -0.48
CA ALA A 137 -17.60 14.70 -0.33
C ALA A 137 -18.06 14.90 1.13
N ARG A 138 -17.21 14.58 2.12
CA ARG A 138 -17.43 14.87 3.55
C ARG A 138 -17.01 16.28 3.96
N GLY A 139 -16.58 17.14 3.03
CA GLY A 139 -16.07 18.47 3.31
C GLY A 139 -14.67 18.53 3.91
N VAL A 140 -13.90 17.45 3.79
CA VAL A 140 -12.54 17.35 4.30
C VAL A 140 -11.54 17.55 3.17
N HIS A 141 -10.56 18.44 3.36
CA HIS A 141 -9.53 18.67 2.35
C HIS A 141 -8.53 17.52 2.29
N VAL A 142 -8.19 17.07 1.09
CA VAL A 142 -7.12 16.09 0.87
C VAL A 142 -5.90 16.75 0.28
N LEU A 143 -4.75 16.56 0.91
CA LEU A 143 -3.46 17.09 0.48
C LEU A 143 -2.52 15.92 0.19
N LEU A 144 -1.98 15.85 -1.02
CA LEU A 144 -0.98 14.87 -1.39
C LEU A 144 0.42 15.49 -1.33
N CYS A 145 1.33 14.87 -0.61
CA CYS A 145 2.70 15.36 -0.51
C CYS A 145 3.74 14.26 -0.78
N GLY A 146 4.91 14.67 -1.26
CA GLY A 146 5.97 13.76 -1.64
C GLY A 146 5.65 12.92 -2.88
N VAL A 147 4.77 13.42 -3.73
CA VAL A 147 4.39 12.74 -4.97
C VAL A 147 5.56 12.76 -5.94
N ARG A 148 5.96 11.59 -6.44
CA ARG A 148 7.01 11.46 -7.45
C ARG A 148 6.50 11.95 -8.81
N ARG A 149 7.41 12.40 -9.68
CA ARG A 149 7.05 12.96 -11.00
C ARG A 149 6.25 12.01 -11.87
N ASP A 150 6.62 10.72 -11.86
CA ASP A 150 5.91 9.66 -12.59
C ASP A 150 4.45 9.50 -12.11
N LEU A 151 4.25 9.55 -10.80
CA LEU A 151 2.93 9.48 -10.18
C LEU A 151 2.12 10.76 -10.41
N ALA A 152 2.75 11.92 -10.31
CA ALA A 152 2.10 13.21 -10.57
C ALA A 152 1.53 13.29 -11.98
N HIS A 153 2.31 12.90 -12.99
CA HIS A 153 1.85 12.86 -14.38
C HIS A 153 0.65 11.93 -14.60
N ARG A 154 0.63 10.77 -13.92
CA ARG A 154 -0.52 9.86 -13.96
C ARG A 154 -1.76 10.46 -13.28
N MET A 155 -1.58 11.19 -12.18
CA MET A 155 -2.66 11.89 -11.49
C MET A 155 -3.31 12.95 -12.37
N GLU A 156 -2.53 13.73 -13.09
CA GLU A 156 -3.02 14.74 -14.03
C GLU A 156 -3.88 14.09 -15.13
N THR A 157 -3.42 12.96 -15.71
CA THR A 157 -4.14 12.25 -16.76
C THR A 157 -5.43 11.58 -16.29
N THR A 158 -5.53 11.24 -14.99
CA THR A 158 -6.74 10.63 -14.39
C THR A 158 -7.74 11.66 -13.85
N GLY A 159 -7.45 12.96 -14.01
CA GLY A 159 -8.34 14.04 -13.56
C GLY A 159 -8.47 14.13 -12.03
N LEU A 160 -7.42 13.75 -11.31
CA LEU A 160 -7.38 13.83 -9.86
C LEU A 160 -7.22 15.29 -9.44
N ASN A 161 -8.31 15.93 -9.02
CA ASN A 161 -8.31 17.34 -8.60
C ASN A 161 -7.89 17.47 -7.12
N VAL A 162 -6.59 17.43 -6.87
CA VAL A 162 -6.01 17.52 -5.51
C VAL A 162 -4.85 18.49 -5.48
N SER A 163 -4.73 19.22 -4.39
CA SER A 163 -3.54 20.07 -4.16
C SER A 163 -2.30 19.21 -3.96
N ILE A 164 -1.49 19.08 -5.01
CA ILE A 164 -0.22 18.33 -4.99
C ILE A 164 0.88 19.30 -4.54
N ARG A 165 1.54 19.03 -3.41
CA ARG A 165 2.83 19.64 -3.08
C ARG A 165 3.94 18.67 -3.39
N THR A 166 4.63 18.88 -4.48
CA THR A 166 5.94 18.28 -4.76
C THR A 166 6.99 18.94 -3.86
N PRO A 167 7.85 18.19 -3.18
CA PRO A 167 9.02 18.81 -2.54
C PRO A 167 9.95 19.34 -3.63
N ILE A 168 10.37 20.59 -3.46
CA ILE A 168 11.46 21.23 -4.21
C ILE A 168 12.74 20.49 -3.91
#